data_3b7d00ee25eeb82e75209186e04df40d
#
_entry.id   3b7d00ee25eeb82e75209186e04df40d
#
_cell.length_a   1.000
_cell.length_b   1.000
_cell.length_c   1.000
_cell.angle_alpha   90.00
_cell.angle_beta   90.00
_cell.angle_gamma   90.00
#
_symmetry.space_group_name_H-M   'P 1'
#
loop_
_entity.id
_entity.type
_entity.pdbx_description
1 polymer ?
#
loop_
_entity_poly.entity_id
_entity_poly.type
_entity_poly.pdbx_seq_one_letter_code
_entity_poly.pdbx_strand_id
1 'polypeptide(L)'
;YRGQRGRMEIRVDVSGVSCHGSAPERGDNAIYRMAHIMTELEQLNARLADDPFLGKGTLTVSQIFYTSPSRCAVADSCAISVDRRLTFGEDKDLAISQIENLPSVKAAGRQGQGVHVHLRSPSWTGLVYPTDCYFPTWVLPEDHVVTKSTEETYRSLFGREPRTDKWTFSTNGVSIMGRYRDPGR
;
A
#
# COMPACT_ATOMS: atom_id res chain seq x y z
N TYR A 1 23.23 -4.15 -1.88
CA TYR A 1 21.89 -4.73 -1.64
C TYR A 1 21.45 -5.53 -2.84
N ARG A 2 20.93 -6.74 -2.61
CA ARG A 2 20.41 -7.60 -3.69
C ARG A 2 18.88 -7.67 -3.75
N GLY A 3 18.18 -6.88 -2.97
CA GLY A 3 16.72 -6.81 -2.98
C GLY A 3 16.16 -5.69 -2.14
N GLN A 4 14.90 -5.36 -2.39
CA GLN A 4 14.12 -4.39 -1.61
C GLN A 4 12.65 -4.76 -1.56
N ARG A 5 11.97 -4.31 -0.49
CA ARG A 5 10.52 -4.41 -0.38
C ARG A 5 9.83 -3.46 -1.35
N GLY A 6 8.70 -3.90 -1.90
CA GLY A 6 7.81 -3.05 -2.66
C GLY A 6 7.06 -2.05 -1.78
N ARG A 7 6.42 -1.07 -2.41
CA ARG A 7 5.56 -0.08 -1.75
C ARG A 7 4.32 0.17 -2.58
N MET A 8 3.19 0.28 -1.90
CA MET A 8 1.96 0.82 -2.49
C MET A 8 1.38 1.88 -1.58
N GLU A 9 0.70 2.85 -2.17
CA GLU A 9 -0.22 3.72 -1.46
C GLU A 9 -1.63 3.40 -1.96
N ILE A 10 -2.50 3.00 -1.04
CA ILE A 10 -3.86 2.57 -1.33
C ILE A 10 -4.80 3.55 -0.64
N ARG A 11 -5.74 4.10 -1.40
CA ARG A 11 -6.83 4.91 -0.87
C ARG A 11 -8.09 4.07 -0.78
N VAL A 12 -8.72 4.09 0.37
CA VAL A 12 -10.04 3.48 0.59
C VAL A 12 -11.04 4.57 0.87
N ASP A 13 -12.09 4.65 0.07
CA ASP A 13 -13.16 5.64 0.18
C ASP A 13 -14.45 4.96 0.60
N VAL A 14 -15.19 5.58 1.51
CA VAL A 14 -16.53 5.14 1.97
C VAL A 14 -17.46 6.33 1.91
N SER A 15 -18.61 6.15 1.26
CA SER A 15 -19.71 7.13 1.27
C SER A 15 -20.77 6.73 2.30
N GLY A 16 -21.42 7.71 2.85
CA GLY A 16 -22.54 7.58 3.78
C GLY A 16 -23.73 8.44 3.35
N VAL A 17 -24.68 8.61 4.25
CA VAL A 17 -25.85 9.47 4.06
C VAL A 17 -25.93 10.42 5.24
N SER A 18 -25.82 11.73 4.99
CA SER A 18 -25.91 12.74 6.03
C SER A 18 -27.35 12.94 6.50
N CYS A 19 -27.49 13.21 7.80
CA CYS A 19 -28.73 13.69 8.39
C CYS A 19 -28.39 14.53 9.63
N HIS A 20 -29.39 15.09 10.27
CA HIS A 20 -29.20 15.85 11.50
C HIS A 20 -28.76 14.92 12.65
N GLY A 21 -27.73 15.32 13.41
CA GLY A 21 -27.13 14.49 14.46
C GLY A 21 -28.05 14.12 15.63
N SER A 22 -29.23 14.79 15.78
CA SER A 22 -30.26 14.41 16.74
C SER A 22 -31.14 13.23 16.30
N ALA A 23 -31.04 12.80 15.03
CA ALA A 23 -31.79 11.69 14.47
C ALA A 23 -30.87 10.82 13.57
N PRO A 24 -29.76 10.26 14.16
CA PRO A 24 -28.72 9.58 13.40
C PRO A 24 -29.21 8.31 12.68
N GLU A 25 -30.34 7.73 13.12
CA GLU A 25 -30.99 6.58 12.50
C GLU A 25 -31.55 6.86 11.10
N ARG A 26 -31.62 8.15 10.70
CA ARG A 26 -32.05 8.57 9.35
C ARG A 26 -30.91 8.66 8.37
N GLY A 27 -29.68 8.49 8.82
CA GLY A 27 -28.49 8.57 8.01
C GLY A 27 -27.69 7.27 8.00
N ASP A 28 -26.53 7.33 7.32
CA ASP A 28 -25.53 6.27 7.33
C ASP A 28 -24.16 6.91 7.56
N ASN A 29 -23.53 6.64 8.71
CA ASN A 29 -22.32 7.33 9.12
C ASN A 29 -21.07 6.69 8.47
N ALA A 30 -20.48 7.39 7.51
CA ALA A 30 -19.27 6.94 6.81
C ALA A 30 -18.08 6.75 7.75
N ILE A 31 -17.97 7.53 8.83
CA ILE A 31 -16.89 7.38 9.83
C ILE A 31 -17.04 6.06 10.60
N TYR A 32 -18.25 5.69 11.01
CA TYR A 32 -18.45 4.43 11.71
C TYR A 32 -18.16 3.22 10.82
N ARG A 33 -18.56 3.29 9.56
CA ARG A 33 -18.22 2.24 8.58
C ARG A 33 -16.71 2.13 8.39
N MET A 34 -16.02 3.27 8.24
CA MET A 34 -14.56 3.29 8.10
C MET A 34 -13.83 2.78 9.35
N ALA A 35 -14.36 3.02 10.56
CA ALA A 35 -13.77 2.53 11.80
C ALA A 35 -13.69 0.99 11.83
N HIS A 36 -14.70 0.29 11.34
CA HIS A 36 -14.67 -1.17 11.21
C HIS A 36 -13.60 -1.61 10.20
N ILE A 37 -13.51 -0.96 9.06
CA ILE A 37 -12.49 -1.24 8.03
C ILE A 37 -11.09 -1.04 8.61
N MET A 38 -10.83 0.06 9.35
CA MET A 38 -9.53 0.32 9.96
C MET A 38 -9.14 -0.77 10.98
N THR A 39 -10.08 -1.24 11.79
CA THR A 39 -9.83 -2.35 12.73
C THR A 39 -9.48 -3.65 11.99
N GLU A 40 -10.16 -3.95 10.91
CA GLU A 40 -9.87 -5.13 10.07
C GLU A 40 -8.51 -5.00 9.36
N LEU A 41 -8.11 -3.79 8.92
CA LEU A 41 -6.80 -3.53 8.35
C LEU A 41 -5.67 -3.74 9.37
N GLU A 42 -5.86 -3.32 10.63
CA GLU A 42 -4.91 -3.58 11.71
C GLU A 42 -4.72 -5.09 11.92
N GLN A 43 -5.82 -5.85 11.94
CA GLN A 43 -5.77 -7.32 12.03
C GLN A 43 -5.12 -7.96 10.79
N LEU A 44 -5.37 -7.43 9.60
CA LEU A 44 -4.73 -7.88 8.36
C LEU A 44 -3.22 -7.70 8.43
N ASN A 45 -2.72 -6.57 8.95
CA ASN A 45 -1.28 -6.33 9.12
C ASN A 45 -0.60 -7.44 9.93
N ALA A 46 -1.26 -7.99 10.94
CA ALA A 46 -0.69 -9.10 11.74
C ALA A 46 -0.51 -10.39 10.93
N ARG A 47 -1.32 -10.61 9.89
CA ARG A 47 -1.38 -11.85 9.09
C ARG A 47 -0.68 -11.78 7.73
N LEU A 48 -0.02 -10.65 7.41
CA LEU A 48 0.70 -10.50 6.15
C LEU A 48 1.87 -11.47 6.02
N ALA A 49 2.20 -11.82 4.78
CA ALA A 49 3.28 -12.73 4.45
C ALA A 49 4.63 -12.26 5.00
N ASP A 50 5.47 -13.22 5.38
CA ASP A 50 6.84 -12.99 5.84
C ASP A 50 7.81 -13.77 4.96
N ASP A 51 8.74 -13.07 4.33
CA ASP A 51 9.78 -13.65 3.47
C ASP A 51 11.09 -13.75 4.26
N PRO A 52 11.82 -14.89 4.19
CA PRO A 52 13.04 -15.08 4.96
C PRO A 52 14.12 -14.04 4.69
N PHE A 53 14.19 -13.47 3.49
CA PHE A 53 15.18 -12.47 3.12
C PHE A 53 14.64 -11.04 3.29
N LEU A 54 13.49 -10.71 2.69
CA LEU A 54 12.96 -9.35 2.75
C LEU A 54 12.25 -9.03 4.07
N GLY A 55 11.81 -10.05 4.80
CA GLY A 55 11.02 -9.91 6.01
C GLY A 55 9.54 -9.69 5.72
N LYS A 56 8.78 -9.43 6.77
CA LYS A 56 7.33 -9.33 6.74
C LYS A 56 6.83 -8.13 5.95
N GLY A 57 5.79 -8.31 5.14
CA GLY A 57 4.99 -7.23 4.59
C GLY A 57 4.33 -6.41 5.71
N THR A 58 4.08 -5.12 5.47
CA THR A 58 3.42 -4.26 6.47
C THR A 58 2.31 -3.43 5.84
N LEU A 59 1.34 -3.07 6.68
CA LEU A 59 0.22 -2.23 6.32
C LEU A 59 -0.03 -1.23 7.46
N THR A 60 -0.13 0.06 7.12
CA THR A 60 -0.39 1.12 8.10
C THR A 60 -1.39 2.12 7.52
N VAL A 61 -2.44 2.42 8.26
CA VAL A 61 -3.31 3.57 7.97
C VAL A 61 -2.55 4.82 8.38
N SER A 62 -2.19 5.67 7.41
CA SER A 62 -1.33 6.83 7.62
C SER A 62 -2.10 8.16 7.68
N GLN A 63 -3.29 8.22 7.06
CA GLN A 63 -4.11 9.42 7.02
C GLN A 63 -5.59 9.06 7.03
N ILE A 64 -6.42 9.96 7.55
CA ILE A 64 -7.89 9.89 7.50
C ILE A 64 -8.44 11.22 7.01
N PHE A 65 -9.43 11.17 6.13
CA PHE A 65 -10.16 12.31 5.58
C PHE A 65 -11.66 12.06 5.76
N TYR A 66 -12.41 13.10 6.04
CA TYR A 66 -13.86 12.99 6.12
C TYR A 66 -14.53 14.30 5.68
N THR A 67 -15.79 14.18 5.27
CA THR A 67 -16.67 15.34 5.08
C THR A 67 -17.92 15.18 5.94
N SER A 68 -18.46 16.31 6.36
CA SER A 68 -19.76 16.42 7.02
C SER A 68 -20.32 17.81 6.74
N PRO A 69 -21.61 17.96 6.45
CA PRO A 69 -22.23 19.27 6.23
C PRO A 69 -22.11 20.21 7.43
N SER A 70 -22.04 19.67 8.63
CA SER A 70 -21.83 20.42 9.87
C SER A 70 -21.35 19.53 11.03
N ARG A 71 -20.92 20.17 12.14
CA ARG A 71 -20.55 19.45 13.38
C ARG A 71 -21.72 18.72 14.04
N CYS A 72 -22.95 19.07 13.66
CA CYS A 72 -24.19 18.48 14.19
C CYS A 72 -24.86 17.56 13.16
N ALA A 73 -24.12 17.09 12.15
CA ALA A 73 -24.61 16.21 11.10
C ALA A 73 -23.82 14.88 11.06
N VAL A 74 -24.48 13.85 10.59
CA VAL A 74 -23.85 12.54 10.28
C VAL A 74 -22.91 12.72 9.11
N ALA A 75 -21.68 12.17 9.20
CA ALA A 75 -20.68 12.26 8.14
C ALA A 75 -21.10 11.50 6.89
N ASP A 76 -21.01 12.16 5.74
CA ASP A 76 -21.40 11.65 4.44
C ASP A 76 -20.25 11.02 3.63
N SER A 77 -19.00 11.26 4.04
CA SER A 77 -17.85 10.53 3.48
C SER A 77 -16.75 10.32 4.50
N CYS A 78 -15.99 9.28 4.31
CA CYS A 78 -14.72 9.04 5.00
C CYS A 78 -13.76 8.31 4.06
N ALA A 79 -12.50 8.73 4.07
CA ALA A 79 -11.46 8.08 3.30
C ALA A 79 -10.19 7.90 4.14
N ILE A 80 -9.39 6.91 3.82
CA ILE A 80 -8.09 6.67 4.44
C ILE A 80 -7.00 6.47 3.39
N SER A 81 -5.77 6.85 3.72
CA SER A 81 -4.56 6.41 3.02
C SER A 81 -3.89 5.29 3.77
N VAL A 82 -3.52 4.24 3.03
CA VAL A 82 -2.85 3.05 3.55
C VAL A 82 -1.49 2.91 2.90
N ASP A 83 -0.40 2.99 3.69
CA ASP A 83 0.95 2.62 3.24
C ASP A 83 1.09 1.10 3.35
N ARG A 84 1.25 0.43 2.21
CA ARG A 84 1.44 -1.02 2.09
C ARG A 84 2.84 -1.33 1.63
N ARG A 85 3.63 -2.04 2.45
CA ARG A 85 4.94 -2.56 2.07
C ARG A 85 4.81 -4.02 1.70
N LEU A 86 5.20 -4.32 0.46
CA LEU A 86 5.09 -5.65 -0.12
C LEU A 86 6.38 -6.44 0.14
N THR A 87 6.23 -7.72 0.47
CA THR A 87 7.34 -8.66 0.54
C THR A 87 7.45 -9.50 -0.73
N PHE A 88 8.40 -10.43 -0.79
CA PHE A 88 8.58 -11.28 -1.97
C PHE A 88 7.35 -12.14 -2.23
N GLY A 89 6.92 -12.22 -3.50
CA GLY A 89 5.72 -12.95 -3.90
C GLY A 89 4.41 -12.19 -3.77
N GLU A 90 4.44 -10.96 -3.24
CA GLU A 90 3.26 -10.08 -3.19
C GLU A 90 3.28 -9.07 -4.34
N ASP A 91 2.13 -8.87 -4.95
CA ASP A 91 1.90 -7.92 -6.03
C ASP A 91 0.75 -6.95 -5.73
N LYS A 92 0.43 -6.11 -6.72
CA LYS A 92 -0.64 -5.12 -6.65
C LYS A 92 -2.01 -5.76 -6.46
N ASP A 93 -2.30 -6.80 -7.23
CA ASP A 93 -3.62 -7.42 -7.28
C ASP A 93 -3.91 -8.18 -5.99
N LEU A 94 -2.91 -8.89 -5.47
CA LEU A 94 -3.01 -9.54 -4.16
C LEU A 94 -3.28 -8.51 -3.06
N ALA A 95 -2.54 -7.41 -3.02
CA ALA A 95 -2.68 -6.39 -1.98
C ALA A 95 -4.06 -5.71 -2.02
N ILE A 96 -4.59 -5.42 -3.22
CA ILE A 96 -5.93 -4.87 -3.40
C ILE A 96 -6.98 -5.89 -2.96
N SER A 97 -6.86 -7.13 -3.43
CA SER A 97 -7.84 -8.18 -3.11
C SER A 97 -7.91 -8.48 -1.61
N GLN A 98 -6.79 -8.37 -0.89
CA GLN A 98 -6.77 -8.51 0.57
C GLN A 98 -7.68 -7.47 1.25
N ILE A 99 -7.69 -6.23 0.77
CA ILE A 99 -8.53 -5.15 1.32
C ILE A 99 -9.98 -5.32 0.86
N GLU A 100 -10.22 -5.58 -0.43
CA GLU A 100 -11.57 -5.78 -0.97
C GLU A 100 -12.29 -6.98 -0.35
N ASN A 101 -11.53 -7.97 0.10
CA ASN A 101 -12.07 -9.15 0.77
C ASN A 101 -12.34 -8.99 2.27
N LEU A 102 -12.04 -7.83 2.86
CA LEU A 102 -12.40 -7.56 4.26
C LEU A 102 -13.92 -7.62 4.45
N PRO A 103 -14.42 -8.23 5.54
CA PRO A 103 -15.86 -8.35 5.80
C PRO A 103 -16.59 -7.00 5.76
N SER A 104 -16.03 -5.96 6.38
CA SER A 104 -16.63 -4.62 6.40
C SER A 104 -16.62 -3.94 5.03
N VAL A 105 -15.59 -4.19 4.20
CA VAL A 105 -15.55 -3.70 2.82
C VAL A 105 -16.60 -4.38 1.96
N LYS A 106 -16.78 -5.70 2.11
CA LYS A 106 -17.83 -6.45 1.42
C LYS A 106 -19.25 -6.06 1.87
N ALA A 107 -19.43 -5.89 3.18
CA ALA A 107 -20.73 -5.52 3.76
C ALA A 107 -21.15 -4.09 3.35
N ALA A 108 -20.21 -3.19 3.16
CA ALA A 108 -20.51 -1.84 2.70
C ALA A 108 -21.15 -1.79 1.31
N GLY A 109 -21.09 -2.90 0.55
CA GLY A 109 -21.66 -3.02 -0.79
C GLY A 109 -20.89 -2.22 -1.85
N ARG A 110 -21.20 -2.44 -3.12
CA ARG A 110 -20.56 -1.73 -4.24
C ARG A 110 -20.96 -0.25 -4.37
N GLN A 111 -22.02 0.16 -3.70
CA GLN A 111 -22.47 1.55 -3.71
C GLN A 111 -21.77 2.31 -2.58
N GLY A 112 -20.93 3.27 -2.95
CA GLY A 112 -20.33 4.22 -2.03
C GLY A 112 -18.99 3.83 -1.41
N GLN A 113 -18.27 2.88 -1.99
CA GLN A 113 -16.87 2.62 -1.60
C GLN A 113 -15.96 2.40 -2.81
N GLY A 114 -14.68 2.67 -2.63
CA GLY A 114 -13.66 2.44 -3.64
C GLY A 114 -12.31 2.10 -3.02
N VAL A 115 -11.56 1.22 -3.68
CA VAL A 115 -10.15 0.92 -3.35
C VAL A 115 -9.30 1.35 -4.54
N HIS A 116 -8.42 2.30 -4.34
CA HIS A 116 -7.65 2.92 -5.40
C HIS A 116 -6.16 2.95 -5.07
N VAL A 117 -5.33 2.73 -6.08
CA VAL A 117 -3.86 2.82 -5.98
C VAL A 117 -3.29 4.07 -6.66
N HIS A 118 -4.15 4.96 -7.10
CA HIS A 118 -3.75 6.21 -7.76
C HIS A 118 -4.01 7.41 -6.87
N LEU A 119 -3.01 8.26 -6.72
CA LEU A 119 -3.21 9.60 -6.18
C LEU A 119 -3.80 10.51 -7.26
N ARG A 120 -4.79 11.31 -6.88
CA ARG A 120 -5.46 12.29 -7.74
C ARG A 120 -5.42 13.69 -7.11
N SER A 121 -4.36 14.00 -6.37
CA SER A 121 -4.20 15.33 -5.81
C SER A 121 -3.84 16.32 -6.89
N PRO A 122 -4.42 17.55 -6.88
CA PRO A 122 -4.01 18.58 -7.80
C PRO A 122 -2.56 18.99 -7.53
N SER A 123 -1.80 19.23 -8.62
CA SER A 123 -0.48 19.85 -8.54
C SER A 123 -0.59 21.32 -8.13
N TRP A 124 0.53 21.99 -7.92
CA TRP A 124 0.57 23.42 -7.64
C TRP A 124 -0.02 24.28 -8.78
N THR A 125 -0.06 23.74 -10.01
CA THR A 125 -0.72 24.39 -11.17
C THR A 125 -2.22 24.10 -11.26
N GLY A 126 -2.77 23.30 -10.33
CA GLY A 126 -4.16 22.83 -10.36
C GLY A 126 -4.41 21.62 -11.28
N LEU A 127 -3.38 21.13 -11.99
CA LEU A 127 -3.51 19.94 -12.84
C LEU A 127 -3.72 18.70 -11.96
N VAL A 128 -4.78 17.95 -12.22
CA VAL A 128 -5.03 16.63 -11.61
C VAL A 128 -4.53 15.55 -12.57
N TYR A 129 -3.45 14.87 -12.18
CA TYR A 129 -2.87 13.78 -12.93
C TYR A 129 -2.85 12.50 -12.08
N PRO A 130 -3.53 11.43 -12.49
CA PRO A 130 -3.52 10.18 -11.75
C PRO A 130 -2.11 9.60 -11.72
N THR A 131 -1.52 9.51 -10.53
CA THR A 131 -0.19 8.95 -10.33
C THR A 131 -0.31 7.54 -9.77
N ASP A 132 0.24 6.56 -10.49
CA ASP A 132 0.31 5.18 -10.00
C ASP A 132 1.28 5.08 -8.83
N CYS A 133 0.76 4.70 -7.67
CA CYS A 133 1.50 4.58 -6.42
C CYS A 133 1.90 3.13 -6.13
N TYR A 134 2.27 2.37 -7.15
CA TYR A 134 2.75 1.00 -7.06
C TYR A 134 4.22 0.88 -7.46
N PHE A 135 5.03 0.37 -6.54
CA PHE A 135 6.46 0.13 -6.67
C PHE A 135 6.74 -1.34 -6.34
N PRO A 136 6.95 -2.21 -7.34
CA PRO A 136 7.06 -3.64 -7.11
C PRO A 136 8.28 -4.03 -6.28
N THR A 137 8.17 -5.17 -5.61
CA THR A 137 9.28 -5.87 -4.94
C THR A 137 10.23 -6.46 -5.98
N TRP A 138 11.51 -6.52 -5.64
CA TRP A 138 12.48 -7.29 -6.41
C TRP A 138 13.56 -7.89 -5.51
N VAL A 139 14.09 -9.04 -5.93
CA VAL A 139 15.21 -9.74 -5.31
C VAL A 139 16.07 -10.35 -6.39
N LEU A 140 17.38 -10.16 -6.32
CA LEU A 140 18.37 -10.89 -7.12
C LEU A 140 18.78 -12.17 -6.38
N PRO A 141 18.88 -13.32 -7.07
CA PRO A 141 19.51 -14.51 -6.52
C PRO A 141 20.95 -14.24 -6.05
N GLU A 142 21.43 -15.04 -5.10
CA GLU A 142 22.81 -14.91 -4.62
C GLU A 142 23.84 -15.21 -5.70
N ASP A 143 23.52 -16.14 -6.59
CA ASP A 143 24.35 -16.56 -7.72
C ASP A 143 24.23 -15.67 -8.97
N HIS A 144 23.39 -14.63 -8.91
CA HIS A 144 23.20 -13.72 -10.05
C HIS A 144 24.51 -13.01 -10.41
N VAL A 145 24.79 -12.88 -11.71
CA VAL A 145 26.04 -12.28 -12.23
C VAL A 145 26.36 -10.92 -11.61
N VAL A 146 25.38 -10.05 -11.48
CA VAL A 146 25.56 -8.71 -10.87
C VAL A 146 25.96 -8.83 -9.39
N THR A 147 25.36 -9.75 -8.63
CA THR A 147 25.72 -9.99 -7.24
C THR A 147 27.16 -10.47 -7.13
N LYS A 148 27.51 -11.50 -7.88
CA LYS A 148 28.87 -12.09 -7.89
C LYS A 148 29.94 -11.08 -8.30
N SER A 149 29.77 -10.40 -9.43
CA SER A 149 30.74 -9.42 -9.92
C SER A 149 30.94 -8.27 -8.93
N THR A 150 29.85 -7.83 -8.27
CA THR A 150 29.94 -6.77 -7.25
C THR A 150 30.70 -7.24 -6.01
N GLU A 151 30.46 -8.46 -5.56
CA GLU A 151 31.18 -9.08 -4.42
C GLU A 151 32.68 -9.27 -4.73
N GLU A 152 33.00 -9.79 -5.89
CA GLU A 152 34.39 -9.97 -6.34
C GLU A 152 35.14 -8.64 -6.45
N THR A 153 34.49 -7.64 -7.04
CA THR A 153 35.08 -6.28 -7.12
C THR A 153 35.33 -5.72 -5.72
N TYR A 154 34.39 -5.88 -4.82
CA TYR A 154 34.54 -5.40 -3.43
C TYR A 154 35.71 -6.10 -2.72
N ARG A 155 35.81 -7.43 -2.84
CA ARG A 155 36.94 -8.20 -2.29
C ARG A 155 38.29 -7.72 -2.84
N SER A 156 38.35 -7.53 -4.16
CA SER A 156 39.55 -7.04 -4.83
C SER A 156 39.99 -5.67 -4.35
N LEU A 157 39.07 -4.74 -4.19
CA LEU A 157 39.34 -3.35 -3.81
C LEU A 157 39.64 -3.19 -2.33
N PHE A 158 38.96 -3.93 -1.46
CA PHE A 158 39.01 -3.68 -0.02
C PHE A 158 39.65 -4.83 0.79
N GLY A 159 40.00 -5.95 0.17
CA GLY A 159 40.64 -7.09 0.83
C GLY A 159 39.79 -7.77 1.93
N ARG A 160 38.48 -7.59 1.91
CA ARG A 160 37.55 -8.15 2.88
C ARG A 160 36.24 -8.60 2.25
N GLU A 161 35.52 -9.49 2.93
CA GLU A 161 34.20 -9.95 2.46
C GLU A 161 33.14 -8.86 2.52
N PRO A 162 32.36 -8.68 1.44
CA PRO A 162 31.22 -7.79 1.47
C PRO A 162 30.08 -8.37 2.30
N ARG A 163 29.32 -7.51 2.96
CA ARG A 163 28.04 -7.85 3.53
C ARG A 163 26.95 -7.62 2.50
N THR A 164 26.31 -8.68 2.06
CA THR A 164 25.15 -8.62 1.16
C THR A 164 23.86 -8.56 2.00
N ASP A 165 23.01 -7.60 1.74
CA ASP A 165 21.80 -7.34 2.53
C ASP A 165 20.64 -6.88 1.62
N LYS A 166 19.51 -6.61 2.23
CA LYS A 166 18.29 -6.04 1.63
C LYS A 166 18.14 -4.57 1.98
N TRP A 167 17.31 -3.89 1.21
CA TRP A 167 16.86 -2.54 1.54
C TRP A 167 15.39 -2.56 1.98
N THR A 168 15.09 -1.88 3.07
CA THR A 168 13.74 -1.85 3.65
C THR A 168 12.81 -0.84 2.99
N PHE A 169 13.37 0.09 2.23
CA PHE A 169 12.61 1.10 1.50
C PHE A 169 12.56 0.78 0.00
N SER A 170 11.67 1.48 -0.71
CA SER A 170 11.67 1.50 -2.16
C SER A 170 12.72 2.49 -2.67
N THR A 171 13.48 2.10 -3.70
CA THR A 171 14.50 2.92 -4.36
C THR A 171 14.27 2.95 -5.86
N ASN A 172 15.10 3.70 -6.62
CA ASN A 172 15.07 3.69 -8.08
C ASN A 172 15.31 2.31 -8.71
N GLY A 173 15.84 1.35 -7.95
CA GLY A 173 15.95 -0.06 -8.35
C GLY A 173 14.60 -0.69 -8.72
N VAL A 174 13.49 -0.17 -8.23
CA VAL A 174 12.13 -0.55 -8.64
C VAL A 174 11.92 -0.46 -10.16
N SER A 175 12.40 0.58 -10.80
CA SER A 175 12.24 0.74 -12.25
C SER A 175 13.07 -0.28 -13.02
N ILE A 176 14.34 -0.43 -12.66
CA ILE A 176 15.28 -1.29 -13.38
C ILE A 176 15.02 -2.76 -13.11
N MET A 177 14.81 -3.12 -11.85
CA MET A 177 14.76 -4.52 -11.41
C MET A 177 13.32 -5.01 -11.16
N GLY A 178 12.39 -4.13 -10.85
CA GLY A 178 11.01 -4.49 -10.56
C GLY A 178 10.10 -4.42 -11.79
N ARG A 179 10.14 -3.31 -12.56
CA ARG A 179 9.24 -3.10 -13.71
C ARG A 179 9.77 -3.67 -15.03
N TYR A 180 11.07 -3.56 -15.29
CA TYR A 180 11.66 -3.95 -16.57
C TYR A 180 12.24 -5.37 -16.57
N ARG A 181 12.17 -6.06 -15.44
CA ARG A 181 12.71 -7.42 -15.31
C ARG A 181 11.68 -8.50 -15.60
N ASP A 182 10.58 -8.24 -16.23
CA ASP A 182 9.75 -9.30 -16.76
C ASP A 182 10.15 -9.61 -18.22
N PRO A 183 11.20 -10.46 -18.45
CA PRO A 183 11.60 -10.86 -19.78
C PRO A 183 10.74 -12.03 -20.21
N GLY A 184 9.51 -11.77 -20.39
CA GLY A 184 8.69 -12.77 -21.03
C GLY A 184 7.98 -13.68 -20.06
N ARG A 185 6.92 -13.20 -19.71
CA ARG A 185 5.75 -14.03 -19.86
C ARG A 185 5.35 -14.03 -21.32
#